data_bafbaea1192413a1afc65dc38eb7d6f8
#
_entry.id   bafbaea1192413a1afc65dc38eb7d6f8
#
_cell.length_a   1.000
_cell.length_b   1.000
_cell.length_c   1.000
_cell.angle_alpha   90.00
_cell.angle_beta   90.00
_cell.angle_gamma   90.00
#
_symmetry.space_group_name_H-M   'P 1'
#
loop_
_entity.id
_entity.type
_entity.pdbx_description
1 polymer ?
#
loop_
_entity_poly.entity_id
_entity_poly.type
_entity_poly.pdbx_seq_one_letter_code
_entity_poly.pdbx_strand_id
1 'polypeptide(L)'
;MKRITITALAFTGVVFLNSCTTTKVSSTETSTTNEMTETKPVAAKDEGINLSYMDTSVRPQDDFFSYVNGNWMKTAEIPSDKSSWGSFNALREDVDNASLGILDKILADKFAAGSEGQKIQNLYGTFMDWDKRNADGINPIKGDLQKIDQIKTVVQLQSYLTEATKTNDNPFYAWRVGPDMKNSVMNAVYLGGASLGLGRDYYQKENDSNTKTLAEYKNYLAQLFEVIGYQNADQTAQKVVAFEKQLANDMLTNEQNRDANLRYNPKTMPELSKLVKNVNLPKYFTDAGVKTDKLIVSE
;
A
#
# COMPACT_ATOMS: atom_id res chain seq x y z
N MET A 1 15.67 7.48 -29.73
CA MET A 1 14.91 7.76 -28.49
C MET A 1 13.98 6.57 -28.23
N LYS A 2 14.36 5.68 -27.32
CA LYS A 2 13.50 4.54 -26.94
C LYS A 2 12.56 5.02 -25.81
N ARG A 3 11.26 4.94 -26.05
CA ARG A 3 10.26 5.23 -25.01
C ARG A 3 10.31 4.12 -23.97
N ILE A 4 10.64 4.48 -22.72
CA ILE A 4 10.55 3.59 -21.56
C ILE A 4 9.13 3.75 -21.01
N THR A 5 8.34 2.70 -21.13
CA THR A 5 7.01 2.64 -20.50
C THR A 5 7.22 2.24 -19.05
N ILE A 6 7.09 3.20 -18.14
CA ILE A 6 7.11 2.94 -16.70
C ILE A 6 5.69 2.64 -16.25
N THR A 7 5.44 1.39 -15.89
CA THR A 7 4.17 0.96 -15.31
C THR A 7 4.12 1.45 -13.85
N ALA A 8 3.19 2.35 -13.56
CA ALA A 8 3.01 2.91 -12.23
C ALA A 8 2.52 1.83 -11.24
N LEU A 9 3.28 1.57 -10.19
CA LEU A 9 2.83 0.80 -9.04
C LEU A 9 1.90 1.66 -8.19
N ALA A 10 0.64 1.27 -8.09
CA ALA A 10 -0.35 1.94 -7.26
C ALA A 10 -0.15 1.56 -5.79
N PHE A 11 0.24 2.54 -4.97
CA PHE A 11 0.21 2.44 -3.51
C PHE A 11 -1.23 2.56 -3.01
N THR A 12 -1.73 1.51 -2.39
CA THR A 12 -3.05 1.51 -1.73
C THR A 12 -2.92 2.16 -0.35
N GLY A 13 -3.17 3.46 -0.27
CA GLY A 13 -3.35 4.16 1.00
C GLY A 13 -4.76 3.92 1.54
N VAL A 14 -4.87 3.26 2.69
CA VAL A 14 -6.14 3.12 3.42
C VAL A 14 -6.38 4.40 4.20
N VAL A 15 -7.41 5.17 3.81
CA VAL A 15 -7.89 6.34 4.55
C VAL A 15 -8.90 5.87 5.60
N PHE A 16 -8.56 6.02 6.88
CA PHE A 16 -9.50 5.86 7.99
C PHE A 16 -10.29 7.15 8.19
N LEU A 17 -11.60 7.08 8.04
CA LEU A 17 -12.52 8.14 8.43
C LEU A 17 -12.80 8.06 9.94
N ASN A 18 -12.32 9.04 10.68
CA ASN A 18 -12.75 9.25 12.07
C ASN A 18 -14.12 9.93 12.08
N SER A 19 -15.10 9.23 12.64
CA SER A 19 -16.42 9.78 12.98
C SER A 19 -16.31 10.57 14.28
N CYS A 20 -16.49 11.87 14.24
CA CYS A 20 -16.65 12.72 15.43
C CYS A 20 -18.10 13.10 15.64
N THR A 21 -18.51 12.94 16.87
CA THR A 21 -19.81 13.17 17.48
C THR A 21 -20.27 14.64 17.39
N THR A 22 -21.53 14.80 17.11
CA THR A 22 -22.26 16.06 16.95
C THR A 22 -22.40 16.84 18.26
N THR A 23 -22.03 18.13 18.27
CA THR A 23 -22.56 19.11 19.18
C THR A 23 -23.36 20.15 18.37
N LYS A 24 -24.66 20.26 18.67
CA LYS A 24 -25.56 21.25 18.05
C LYS A 24 -25.18 22.65 18.48
N VAL A 25 -24.87 23.52 17.54
CA VAL A 25 -24.99 24.96 17.70
C VAL A 25 -25.92 25.47 16.59
N SER A 26 -27.03 26.09 17.02
CA SER A 26 -28.01 26.73 16.16
C SER A 26 -27.48 28.13 15.78
N SER A 27 -27.29 28.38 14.49
CA SER A 27 -27.23 29.73 13.96
C SER A 27 -27.88 29.72 12.56
N THR A 28 -28.89 30.57 12.45
CA THR A 28 -29.69 30.82 11.26
C THR A 28 -28.86 31.65 10.30
N GLU A 29 -28.45 31.06 9.18
CA GLU A 29 -27.96 31.85 8.03
C GLU A 29 -28.62 31.34 6.75
N THR A 30 -29.13 32.30 6.00
CA THR A 30 -29.86 32.16 4.74
C THR A 30 -28.93 31.61 3.67
N SER A 31 -29.12 30.34 3.32
CA SER A 31 -28.36 29.67 2.27
C SER A 31 -29.11 29.75 0.96
N THR A 32 -28.51 30.40 -0.01
CA THR A 32 -28.92 30.33 -1.42
C THR A 32 -28.55 28.93 -1.94
N THR A 33 -29.52 28.06 -2.03
CA THR A 33 -29.38 26.71 -2.57
C THR A 33 -29.18 26.77 -4.07
N ASN A 34 -27.94 26.54 -4.51
CA ASN A 34 -27.75 26.00 -5.86
C ASN A 34 -28.16 24.52 -5.80
N GLU A 35 -29.33 24.22 -6.33
CA GLU A 35 -29.76 22.86 -6.60
C GLU A 35 -28.74 22.21 -7.54
N MET A 36 -27.84 21.43 -6.96
CA MET A 36 -27.20 20.37 -7.72
C MET A 36 -28.30 19.40 -8.14
N THR A 37 -28.61 19.37 -9.40
CA THR A 37 -29.46 18.34 -9.99
C THR A 37 -28.82 17.01 -9.62
N GLU A 38 -29.39 16.31 -8.66
CA GLU A 38 -29.08 14.91 -8.39
C GLU A 38 -29.25 14.15 -9.72
N THR A 39 -28.15 13.89 -10.40
CA THR A 39 -28.15 12.78 -11.34
C THR A 39 -28.36 11.56 -10.48
N LYS A 40 -29.64 11.12 -10.47
CA LYS A 40 -30.05 9.84 -9.92
C LYS A 40 -28.96 8.84 -10.25
N PRO A 41 -28.35 8.16 -9.25
CA PRO A 41 -27.46 7.06 -9.56
C PRO A 41 -28.25 6.16 -10.50
N VAL A 42 -27.67 5.77 -11.61
CA VAL A 42 -28.19 4.65 -12.39
C VAL A 42 -28.23 3.52 -11.38
N ALA A 43 -29.43 3.26 -10.87
CA ALA A 43 -29.64 2.16 -9.96
C ALA A 43 -29.19 0.93 -10.76
N ALA A 44 -28.03 0.43 -10.43
CA ALA A 44 -27.67 -0.92 -10.78
C ALA A 44 -28.83 -1.76 -10.24
N LYS A 45 -29.51 -2.42 -11.15
CA LYS A 45 -30.51 -3.44 -10.83
C LYS A 45 -29.79 -4.68 -10.33
N ASP A 46 -28.96 -4.52 -9.30
CA ASP A 46 -28.31 -5.62 -8.65
C ASP A 46 -29.15 -6.00 -7.44
N GLU A 47 -30.08 -6.90 -7.69
CA GLU A 47 -30.82 -7.61 -6.65
C GLU A 47 -29.92 -8.58 -5.87
N GLY A 48 -28.61 -8.30 -5.76
CA GLY A 48 -27.62 -9.12 -5.05
C GLY A 48 -27.29 -10.46 -5.71
N ILE A 49 -28.22 -11.06 -6.45
CA ILE A 49 -28.05 -12.31 -7.20
C ILE A 49 -28.47 -12.10 -8.65
N ASN A 50 -27.55 -12.25 -9.57
CA ASN A 50 -27.86 -12.20 -11.00
C ASN A 50 -28.27 -13.59 -11.53
N LEU A 51 -29.57 -13.79 -11.67
CA LEU A 51 -30.12 -15.07 -12.10
C LEU A 51 -29.68 -15.48 -13.50
N SER A 52 -29.27 -14.54 -14.39
CA SER A 52 -28.77 -14.87 -15.72
C SER A 52 -27.43 -15.61 -15.73
N TYR A 53 -26.68 -15.53 -14.61
CA TYR A 53 -25.40 -16.23 -14.45
C TYR A 53 -25.59 -17.72 -14.13
N MET A 54 -26.76 -18.11 -13.67
CA MET A 54 -27.06 -19.46 -13.21
C MET A 54 -27.30 -20.40 -14.39
N ASP A 55 -26.69 -21.59 -14.31
CA ASP A 55 -26.98 -22.70 -15.21
C ASP A 55 -27.92 -23.69 -14.53
N THR A 56 -29.20 -23.54 -14.74
CA THR A 56 -30.23 -24.39 -14.13
C THR A 56 -30.28 -25.82 -14.69
N SER A 57 -29.49 -26.13 -15.70
CA SER A 57 -29.31 -27.53 -16.20
C SER A 57 -28.40 -28.35 -15.30
N VAL A 58 -27.58 -27.69 -14.46
CA VAL A 58 -26.73 -28.32 -13.47
C VAL A 58 -27.50 -28.46 -12.16
N ARG A 59 -27.44 -29.67 -11.54
CA ARG A 59 -28.07 -29.89 -10.24
C ARG A 59 -27.20 -29.26 -9.14
N PRO A 60 -27.77 -28.38 -8.27
CA PRO A 60 -26.98 -27.68 -7.27
C PRO A 60 -26.28 -28.59 -6.25
N GLN A 61 -26.82 -29.78 -6.02
CA GLN A 61 -26.20 -30.79 -5.14
C GLN A 61 -25.02 -31.53 -5.78
N ASP A 62 -24.90 -31.52 -7.10
CA ASP A 62 -23.80 -32.17 -7.82
C ASP A 62 -22.65 -31.19 -8.06
N ASP A 63 -22.95 -29.96 -8.49
CA ASP A 63 -21.98 -28.88 -8.67
C ASP A 63 -22.64 -27.51 -8.43
N PHE A 64 -22.57 -27.05 -7.18
CA PHE A 64 -23.17 -25.77 -6.80
C PHE A 64 -22.51 -24.58 -7.47
N PHE A 65 -21.19 -24.65 -7.70
CA PHE A 65 -20.46 -23.56 -8.36
C PHE A 65 -20.92 -23.36 -9.82
N SER A 66 -20.99 -24.43 -10.59
CA SER A 66 -21.48 -24.39 -11.96
C SER A 66 -22.97 -24.07 -12.03
N TYR A 67 -23.77 -24.53 -11.06
CA TYR A 67 -25.17 -24.12 -10.95
C TYR A 67 -25.32 -22.59 -10.83
N VAL A 68 -24.52 -21.95 -9.99
CA VAL A 68 -24.65 -20.50 -9.74
C VAL A 68 -23.97 -19.68 -10.82
N ASN A 69 -22.84 -20.13 -11.39
CA ASN A 69 -22.00 -19.30 -12.26
C ASN A 69 -21.86 -19.86 -13.69
N GLY A 70 -22.50 -20.98 -14.02
CA GLY A 70 -22.21 -21.72 -15.26
C GLY A 70 -22.46 -20.94 -16.53
N ASN A 71 -23.53 -20.14 -16.63
CA ASN A 71 -23.77 -19.31 -17.80
C ASN A 71 -22.83 -18.13 -17.90
N TRP A 72 -22.48 -17.51 -16.78
CA TRP A 72 -21.45 -16.47 -16.74
C TRP A 72 -20.10 -17.00 -17.23
N MET A 73 -19.68 -18.17 -16.77
CA MET A 73 -18.41 -18.79 -17.18
C MET A 73 -18.32 -19.10 -18.68
N LYS A 74 -19.46 -19.36 -19.34
CA LYS A 74 -19.50 -19.60 -20.80
C LYS A 74 -19.20 -18.37 -21.63
N THR A 75 -19.40 -17.17 -21.07
CA THR A 75 -19.33 -15.90 -21.79
C THR A 75 -18.30 -14.93 -21.23
N ALA A 76 -17.81 -15.18 -20.01
CA ALA A 76 -16.84 -14.31 -19.38
C ALA A 76 -15.45 -14.46 -20.01
N GLU A 77 -14.85 -13.33 -20.39
CA GLU A 77 -13.48 -13.26 -20.85
C GLU A 77 -12.61 -12.59 -19.79
N ILE A 78 -11.41 -13.10 -19.59
CA ILE A 78 -10.42 -12.47 -18.71
C ILE A 78 -9.77 -11.33 -19.50
N PRO A 79 -9.88 -10.06 -19.04
CA PRO A 79 -9.19 -8.95 -19.71
C PRO A 79 -7.69 -9.20 -19.83
N SER A 80 -7.07 -8.72 -20.90
CA SER A 80 -5.67 -9.00 -21.23
C SER A 80 -4.66 -8.50 -20.20
N ASP A 81 -5.05 -7.54 -19.35
CA ASP A 81 -4.26 -6.96 -18.26
C ASP A 81 -4.51 -7.66 -16.90
N LYS A 82 -5.34 -8.71 -16.88
CA LYS A 82 -5.72 -9.44 -15.65
C LYS A 82 -5.27 -10.89 -15.73
N SER A 83 -4.96 -11.48 -14.58
CA SER A 83 -4.67 -12.91 -14.45
C SER A 83 -5.89 -13.75 -14.04
N SER A 84 -6.96 -13.08 -13.59
CA SER A 84 -8.22 -13.70 -13.19
C SER A 84 -9.36 -12.70 -13.34
N TRP A 85 -10.59 -13.22 -13.48
CA TRP A 85 -11.78 -12.40 -13.60
C TRP A 85 -12.91 -12.97 -12.75
N GLY A 86 -13.72 -12.09 -12.16
CA GLY A 86 -14.86 -12.47 -11.33
C GLY A 86 -15.60 -11.24 -10.80
N SER A 87 -16.64 -11.46 -10.01
CA SER A 87 -17.53 -10.39 -9.52
C SER A 87 -16.79 -9.26 -8.80
N PHE A 88 -15.76 -9.58 -8.00
CA PHE A 88 -14.97 -8.56 -7.31
C PHE A 88 -14.12 -7.72 -8.28
N ASN A 89 -13.61 -8.34 -9.33
CA ASN A 89 -12.86 -7.62 -10.37
C ASN A 89 -13.77 -6.67 -11.15
N ALA A 90 -14.96 -7.16 -11.56
CA ALA A 90 -15.97 -6.36 -12.26
C ALA A 90 -16.44 -5.18 -11.39
N LEU A 91 -16.77 -5.43 -10.12
CA LEU A 91 -17.15 -4.36 -9.19
C LEU A 91 -16.04 -3.32 -9.01
N ARG A 92 -14.79 -3.76 -8.94
CA ARG A 92 -13.65 -2.85 -8.83
C ARG A 92 -13.52 -1.97 -10.08
N GLU A 93 -13.69 -2.55 -11.28
CA GLU A 93 -13.64 -1.81 -12.53
C GLU A 93 -14.79 -0.80 -12.63
N ASP A 94 -16.01 -1.16 -12.22
CA ASP A 94 -17.14 -0.25 -12.15
C ASP A 94 -16.88 0.93 -11.22
N VAL A 95 -16.30 0.68 -10.04
CA VAL A 95 -15.92 1.74 -9.10
C VAL A 95 -14.81 2.63 -9.66
N ASP A 96 -13.80 2.06 -10.32
CA ASP A 96 -12.71 2.81 -10.94
C ASP A 96 -13.26 3.69 -12.07
N ASN A 97 -14.15 3.17 -12.93
CA ASN A 97 -14.82 3.94 -14.00
C ASN A 97 -15.72 5.05 -13.44
N ALA A 98 -16.49 4.78 -12.39
CA ALA A 98 -17.30 5.80 -11.72
C ALA A 98 -16.42 6.91 -11.12
N SER A 99 -15.28 6.54 -10.53
CA SER A 99 -14.31 7.48 -9.95
C SER A 99 -13.67 8.37 -11.04
N LEU A 100 -13.32 7.78 -12.18
CA LEU A 100 -12.86 8.54 -13.35
C LEU A 100 -13.92 9.52 -13.85
N GLY A 101 -15.17 9.08 -13.96
CA GLY A 101 -16.28 9.97 -14.35
C GLY A 101 -16.52 11.13 -13.37
N ILE A 102 -16.27 10.93 -12.07
CA ILE A 102 -16.28 12.01 -11.06
C ILE A 102 -15.11 12.95 -11.29
N LEU A 103 -13.90 12.40 -11.49
CA LEU A 103 -12.70 13.19 -11.74
C LEU A 103 -12.84 14.05 -12.98
N ASP A 104 -13.36 13.51 -14.09
CA ASP A 104 -13.58 14.25 -15.33
C ASP A 104 -14.52 15.45 -15.12
N LYS A 105 -15.60 15.28 -14.33
CA LYS A 105 -16.48 16.38 -13.95
C LYS A 105 -15.74 17.45 -13.13
N ILE A 106 -14.97 17.01 -12.13
CA ILE A 106 -14.16 17.92 -11.30
C ILE A 106 -13.17 18.70 -12.18
N LEU A 107 -12.52 18.06 -13.14
CA LEU A 107 -11.56 18.72 -14.02
C LEU A 107 -12.22 19.74 -14.98
N ALA A 108 -13.47 19.51 -15.36
CA ALA A 108 -14.23 20.42 -16.23
C ALA A 108 -14.82 21.62 -15.51
N ASP A 109 -15.05 21.53 -14.20
CA ASP A 109 -15.70 22.57 -13.40
C ASP A 109 -14.74 23.66 -12.91
N LYS A 110 -15.32 24.79 -12.48
CA LYS A 110 -14.58 25.88 -11.83
C LYS A 110 -14.86 25.87 -10.33
N PHE A 111 -13.79 25.83 -9.55
CA PHE A 111 -13.88 25.81 -8.09
C PHE A 111 -13.27 27.04 -7.44
N ALA A 112 -13.83 27.44 -6.31
CA ALA A 112 -13.26 28.49 -5.48
C ALA A 112 -11.88 28.10 -4.93
N ALA A 113 -11.03 29.10 -4.71
CA ALA A 113 -9.70 28.90 -4.13
C ALA A 113 -9.80 28.20 -2.75
N GLY A 114 -9.03 27.13 -2.57
CA GLY A 114 -8.97 26.35 -1.33
C GLY A 114 -10.09 25.32 -1.15
N SER A 115 -11.06 25.24 -2.08
CA SER A 115 -12.11 24.21 -2.05
C SER A 115 -11.57 22.81 -2.33
N GLU A 116 -12.32 21.78 -1.97
CA GLU A 116 -11.92 20.38 -2.22
C GLU A 116 -11.78 20.07 -3.73
N GLY A 117 -12.69 20.61 -4.55
CA GLY A 117 -12.58 20.45 -6.01
C GLY A 117 -11.30 21.05 -6.57
N GLN A 118 -10.90 22.24 -6.12
CA GLN A 118 -9.63 22.85 -6.52
C GLN A 118 -8.42 22.04 -6.05
N LYS A 119 -8.44 21.52 -4.84
CA LYS A 119 -7.34 20.66 -4.33
C LYS A 119 -7.16 19.42 -5.20
N ILE A 120 -8.27 18.78 -5.61
CA ILE A 120 -8.23 17.61 -6.50
C ILE A 120 -7.68 18.01 -7.87
N GLN A 121 -8.15 19.13 -8.45
CA GLN A 121 -7.62 19.65 -9.73
C GLN A 121 -6.13 19.91 -9.68
N ASN A 122 -5.66 20.58 -8.61
CA ASN A 122 -4.25 20.89 -8.43
C ASN A 122 -3.40 19.62 -8.27
N LEU A 123 -3.87 18.65 -7.47
CA LEU A 123 -3.18 17.38 -7.27
C LEU A 123 -3.05 16.62 -8.59
N TYR A 124 -4.16 16.48 -9.31
CA TYR A 124 -4.18 15.78 -10.60
C TYR A 124 -3.31 16.49 -11.64
N GLY A 125 -3.45 17.83 -11.77
CA GLY A 125 -2.63 18.62 -12.69
C GLY A 125 -1.13 18.49 -12.38
N THR A 126 -0.75 18.57 -11.12
CA THR A 126 0.65 18.38 -10.70
C THR A 126 1.15 16.96 -11.00
N PHE A 127 0.30 15.94 -10.78
CA PHE A 127 0.64 14.55 -11.07
C PHE A 127 0.84 14.31 -12.57
N MET A 128 0.01 14.95 -13.41
CA MET A 128 0.04 14.77 -14.87
C MET A 128 1.00 15.72 -15.61
N ASP A 129 1.66 16.62 -14.90
CA ASP A 129 2.65 17.55 -15.49
C ASP A 129 3.97 16.81 -15.79
N TRP A 130 3.96 16.08 -16.90
CA TRP A 130 5.11 15.31 -17.36
C TRP A 130 6.29 16.18 -17.77
N ASP A 131 6.03 17.38 -18.32
CA ASP A 131 7.10 18.29 -18.73
C ASP A 131 7.87 18.79 -17.51
N LYS A 132 7.16 19.22 -16.48
CA LYS A 132 7.80 19.61 -15.20
C LYS A 132 8.53 18.43 -14.55
N ARG A 133 7.90 17.25 -14.49
CA ARG A 133 8.52 16.04 -13.89
C ARG A 133 9.79 15.64 -14.63
N ASN A 134 9.79 15.70 -15.97
CA ASN A 134 10.98 15.42 -16.78
C ASN A 134 12.08 16.47 -16.59
N ALA A 135 11.70 17.73 -16.45
CA ALA A 135 12.65 18.81 -16.18
C ALA A 135 13.28 18.73 -14.77
N ASP A 136 12.46 18.38 -13.78
CA ASP A 136 12.91 18.20 -12.38
C ASP A 136 13.82 16.99 -12.23
N GLY A 137 13.57 15.91 -12.96
CA GLY A 137 14.31 14.66 -12.89
C GLY A 137 14.39 14.13 -11.45
N ILE A 138 15.61 13.88 -10.94
CA ILE A 138 15.83 13.39 -9.55
C ILE A 138 15.94 14.53 -8.51
N ASN A 139 15.84 15.81 -8.93
CA ASN A 139 16.06 16.94 -8.01
C ASN A 139 15.18 16.90 -6.75
N PRO A 140 13.90 16.51 -6.82
CA PRO A 140 13.03 16.47 -5.62
C PRO A 140 13.51 15.50 -4.54
N ILE A 141 14.21 14.41 -4.89
CA ILE A 141 14.67 13.38 -3.94
C ILE A 141 16.14 13.54 -3.55
N LYS A 142 16.89 14.48 -4.15
CA LYS A 142 18.32 14.67 -3.85
C LYS A 142 18.61 14.92 -2.37
N GLY A 143 17.74 15.68 -1.70
CA GLY A 143 17.89 15.94 -0.28
C GLY A 143 17.81 14.69 0.58
N ASP A 144 16.95 13.76 0.22
CA ASP A 144 16.79 12.50 0.96
C ASP A 144 17.92 11.53 0.64
N LEU A 145 18.36 11.47 -0.63
CA LEU A 145 19.56 10.70 -1.00
C LEU A 145 20.79 11.19 -0.23
N GLN A 146 20.99 12.50 -0.09
CA GLN A 146 22.09 13.08 0.69
C GLN A 146 22.02 12.69 2.18
N LYS A 147 20.84 12.68 2.79
CA LYS A 147 20.66 12.20 4.18
C LYS A 147 21.08 10.73 4.32
N ILE A 148 20.68 9.89 3.36
CA ILE A 148 21.06 8.47 3.34
C ILE A 148 22.57 8.31 3.19
N ASP A 149 23.21 9.05 2.28
CA ASP A 149 24.65 9.00 2.05
C ASP A 149 25.48 9.45 3.27
N GLN A 150 24.91 10.23 4.16
CA GLN A 150 25.56 10.66 5.41
C GLN A 150 25.55 9.59 6.51
N ILE A 151 24.78 8.51 6.35
CA ILE A 151 24.69 7.43 7.34
C ILE A 151 25.98 6.60 7.28
N LYS A 152 26.81 6.70 8.31
CA LYS A 152 28.07 5.97 8.44
C LYS A 152 28.14 5.07 9.68
N THR A 153 27.20 5.22 10.59
CA THR A 153 27.14 4.51 11.88
C THR A 153 25.73 4.02 12.18
N VAL A 154 25.61 2.99 13.01
CA VAL A 154 24.31 2.49 13.48
C VAL A 154 23.54 3.56 14.25
N VAL A 155 24.21 4.45 14.97
CA VAL A 155 23.57 5.57 15.68
C VAL A 155 22.93 6.56 14.68
N GLN A 156 23.63 6.88 13.60
CA GLN A 156 23.08 7.74 12.54
C GLN A 156 21.93 7.05 11.82
N LEU A 157 22.04 5.73 11.57
CA LEU A 157 20.94 4.96 11.00
C LEU A 157 19.71 5.01 11.92
N GLN A 158 19.87 4.80 13.23
CA GLN A 158 18.77 4.89 14.19
C GLN A 158 18.11 6.27 14.16
N SER A 159 18.88 7.34 14.13
CA SER A 159 18.35 8.71 14.04
C SER A 159 17.57 8.93 12.74
N TYR A 160 18.10 8.47 11.61
CA TYR A 160 17.41 8.51 10.33
C TYR A 160 16.08 7.75 10.36
N LEU A 161 16.08 6.51 10.87
CA LEU A 161 14.87 5.69 10.97
C LEU A 161 13.81 6.33 11.88
N THR A 162 14.21 7.02 12.94
CA THR A 162 13.29 7.77 13.80
C THR A 162 12.60 8.91 13.05
N GLU A 163 13.34 9.64 12.21
CA GLU A 163 12.74 10.69 11.37
C GLU A 163 11.87 10.10 10.26
N ALA A 164 12.32 9.04 9.59
CA ALA A 164 11.57 8.34 8.54
C ALA A 164 10.24 7.76 9.05
N THR A 165 10.18 7.38 10.33
CA THR A 165 8.93 6.93 10.95
C THR A 165 7.84 8.00 10.98
N LYS A 166 8.20 9.29 11.07
CA LYS A 166 7.23 10.39 11.09
C LYS A 166 6.50 10.57 9.75
N THR A 167 7.13 10.15 8.67
CA THR A 167 6.58 10.14 7.30
C THR A 167 6.08 8.76 6.86
N ASN A 168 6.12 7.77 7.76
CA ASN A 168 5.80 6.37 7.48
C ASN A 168 6.72 5.70 6.43
N ASP A 169 7.95 6.18 6.30
CA ASP A 169 8.94 5.71 5.32
C ASP A 169 10.00 4.78 5.95
N ASN A 170 9.76 4.28 7.17
CA ASN A 170 10.74 3.43 7.86
C ASN A 170 10.74 2.00 7.28
N PRO A 171 11.85 1.55 6.66
CA PRO A 171 11.90 0.24 6.01
C PRO A 171 12.14 -0.94 6.97
N PHE A 172 12.58 -0.71 8.21
CA PHE A 172 13.04 -1.80 9.10
C PHE A 172 12.15 -2.02 10.31
N TYR A 173 11.82 -0.97 11.04
CA TYR A 173 11.11 -1.06 12.32
C TYR A 173 9.75 -0.39 12.22
N ALA A 174 8.98 -0.76 11.18
CA ALA A 174 7.63 -0.26 11.02
C ALA A 174 6.74 -0.67 12.18
N TRP A 175 5.96 0.26 12.71
CA TRP A 175 5.03 -0.01 13.78
C TRP A 175 3.67 0.60 13.51
N ARG A 176 2.68 0.05 14.12
CA ARG A 176 1.30 0.54 14.06
C ARG A 176 0.60 0.38 15.40
N VAL A 177 -0.41 1.17 15.65
CA VAL A 177 -1.35 0.99 16.76
C VAL A 177 -2.61 0.33 16.22
N GLY A 178 -3.11 -0.65 16.94
CA GLY A 178 -4.35 -1.34 16.61
C GLY A 178 -4.90 -2.11 17.81
N PRO A 179 -6.13 -2.65 17.71
CA PRO A 179 -6.70 -3.48 18.77
C PRO A 179 -5.76 -4.64 19.12
N ASP A 180 -5.61 -4.92 20.42
CA ASP A 180 -4.88 -6.10 20.87
C ASP A 180 -5.64 -7.36 20.45
N MET A 181 -4.97 -8.28 19.74
CA MET A 181 -5.60 -9.51 19.23
C MET A 181 -6.18 -10.41 20.31
N LYS A 182 -5.69 -10.30 21.56
CA LYS A 182 -6.19 -11.07 22.70
C LYS A 182 -7.07 -10.26 23.66
N ASN A 183 -7.15 -8.94 23.46
CA ASN A 183 -8.01 -8.05 24.24
C ASN A 183 -8.45 -6.86 23.36
N SER A 184 -9.43 -7.06 22.50
CA SER A 184 -9.87 -6.11 21.49
C SER A 184 -10.43 -4.78 22.02
N VAL A 185 -10.70 -4.66 23.33
CA VAL A 185 -11.11 -3.40 23.96
C VAL A 185 -9.92 -2.49 24.28
N MET A 186 -8.70 -3.00 24.14
CA MET A 186 -7.45 -2.25 24.33
C MET A 186 -6.69 -2.14 23.04
N ASN A 187 -5.98 -1.03 22.85
CA ASN A 187 -5.03 -0.89 21.76
C ASN A 187 -3.65 -1.39 22.19
N ALA A 188 -2.91 -1.94 21.24
CA ALA A 188 -1.51 -2.32 21.40
C ALA A 188 -0.66 -1.71 20.28
N VAL A 189 0.63 -1.53 20.57
CA VAL A 189 1.63 -1.20 19.55
C VAL A 189 2.15 -2.50 18.95
N TYR A 190 2.09 -2.63 17.65
CA TYR A 190 2.63 -3.76 16.88
C TYR A 190 3.91 -3.33 16.19
N LEU A 191 4.97 -4.10 16.37
CA LEU A 191 6.22 -3.97 15.63
C LEU A 191 6.21 -5.02 14.51
N GLY A 192 6.33 -4.56 13.27
CA GLY A 192 6.40 -5.40 12.07
C GLY A 192 7.83 -5.74 11.66
N GLY A 193 7.94 -6.57 10.65
CA GLY A 193 9.20 -6.89 9.99
C GLY A 193 9.70 -5.79 9.05
N ALA A 194 10.87 -6.02 8.46
CA ALA A 194 11.42 -5.14 7.44
C ALA A 194 10.62 -5.20 6.13
N SER A 195 10.67 -4.11 5.36
CA SER A 195 10.14 -4.08 4.02
C SER A 195 11.10 -4.75 3.04
N LEU A 196 10.54 -5.47 2.06
CA LEU A 196 11.27 -6.08 0.96
C LEU A 196 10.79 -5.44 -0.36
N GLY A 197 11.62 -5.42 -1.36
CA GLY A 197 11.26 -4.88 -2.67
C GLY A 197 10.31 -5.78 -3.47
N LEU A 198 10.32 -7.08 -3.18
CA LEU A 198 9.37 -8.07 -3.71
C LEU A 198 8.68 -8.81 -2.56
N GLY A 199 7.62 -9.56 -2.87
CA GLY A 199 6.98 -10.44 -1.89
C GLY A 199 7.96 -11.51 -1.37
N ARG A 200 7.85 -11.86 -0.09
CA ARG A 200 8.77 -12.80 0.57
C ARG A 200 8.93 -14.15 -0.13
N ASP A 201 7.89 -14.64 -0.77
CA ASP A 201 7.92 -15.92 -1.49
C ASP A 201 8.96 -15.95 -2.62
N TYR A 202 9.24 -14.80 -3.24
CA TYR A 202 10.28 -14.73 -4.29
C TYR A 202 11.68 -15.01 -3.73
N TYR A 203 11.92 -14.72 -2.46
CA TYR A 203 13.21 -14.95 -1.79
C TYR A 203 13.27 -16.30 -1.07
N GLN A 204 12.13 -16.76 -0.51
CA GLN A 204 12.06 -17.97 0.32
C GLN A 204 11.88 -19.26 -0.48
N LYS A 205 11.24 -19.19 -1.68
CA LYS A 205 10.92 -20.37 -2.51
C LYS A 205 11.83 -20.39 -3.72
N GLU A 206 12.71 -21.40 -3.79
CA GLU A 206 13.60 -21.58 -4.93
C GLU A 206 12.89 -22.35 -6.06
N ASN A 207 12.72 -21.69 -7.20
CA ASN A 207 12.23 -22.26 -8.46
C ASN A 207 12.67 -21.34 -9.62
N ASP A 208 12.56 -21.85 -10.85
CA ASP A 208 13.03 -21.12 -12.06
C ASP A 208 12.32 -19.77 -12.22
N SER A 209 11.03 -19.69 -11.94
CA SER A 209 10.24 -18.46 -12.05
C SER A 209 10.73 -17.41 -11.07
N ASN A 210 10.92 -17.77 -9.81
CA ASN A 210 11.41 -16.84 -8.78
C ASN A 210 12.84 -16.40 -9.03
N THR A 211 13.69 -17.32 -9.46
CA THR A 211 15.08 -17.02 -9.86
C THR A 211 15.12 -15.99 -11.00
N LYS A 212 14.27 -16.17 -12.01
CA LYS A 212 14.14 -15.21 -13.11
C LYS A 212 13.65 -13.85 -12.62
N THR A 213 12.59 -13.84 -11.80
CA THR A 213 12.02 -12.59 -11.24
C THR A 213 13.05 -11.83 -10.40
N LEU A 214 13.83 -12.51 -9.56
CA LEU A 214 14.90 -11.89 -8.78
C LEU A 214 16.01 -11.32 -9.65
N ALA A 215 16.35 -11.98 -10.76
CA ALA A 215 17.33 -11.46 -11.72
C ALA A 215 16.80 -10.19 -12.43
N GLU A 216 15.55 -10.18 -12.83
CA GLU A 216 14.89 -9.00 -13.42
C GLU A 216 14.79 -7.84 -12.41
N TYR A 217 14.45 -8.13 -11.17
CA TYR A 217 14.44 -7.16 -10.07
C TYR A 217 15.83 -6.56 -9.82
N LYS A 218 16.88 -7.39 -9.78
CA LYS A 218 18.27 -6.91 -9.68
C LYS A 218 18.60 -5.94 -10.82
N ASN A 219 18.23 -6.28 -12.05
CA ASN A 219 18.48 -5.41 -13.22
C ASN A 219 17.70 -4.09 -13.12
N TYR A 220 16.46 -4.13 -12.63
CA TYR A 220 15.68 -2.92 -12.35
C TYR A 220 16.34 -2.03 -11.31
N LEU A 221 16.80 -2.61 -10.19
CA LEU A 221 17.55 -1.86 -9.17
C LEU A 221 18.84 -1.24 -9.74
N ALA A 222 19.58 -1.96 -10.57
CA ALA A 222 20.78 -1.43 -11.20
C ALA A 222 20.47 -0.18 -12.05
N GLN A 223 19.39 -0.23 -12.85
CA GLN A 223 18.94 0.93 -13.61
C GLN A 223 18.54 2.12 -12.71
N LEU A 224 17.86 1.87 -11.58
CA LEU A 224 17.55 2.93 -10.62
C LEU A 224 18.82 3.56 -10.04
N PHE A 225 19.80 2.74 -9.65
CA PHE A 225 21.08 3.24 -9.13
C PHE A 225 21.86 4.03 -10.17
N GLU A 226 21.82 3.65 -11.45
CA GLU A 226 22.40 4.44 -12.53
C GLU A 226 21.73 5.80 -12.68
N VAL A 227 20.38 5.85 -12.64
CA VAL A 227 19.61 7.10 -12.75
C VAL A 227 19.95 8.09 -11.64
N ILE A 228 20.17 7.62 -10.42
CA ILE A 228 20.55 8.46 -9.28
C ILE A 228 22.07 8.70 -9.16
N GLY A 229 22.85 8.18 -10.11
CA GLY A 229 24.29 8.42 -10.23
C GLY A 229 25.18 7.61 -9.29
N TYR A 230 24.71 6.47 -8.80
CA TYR A 230 25.52 5.58 -7.96
C TYR A 230 26.63 4.90 -8.77
N GLN A 231 27.84 4.93 -8.23
CA GLN A 231 28.96 4.15 -8.75
C GLN A 231 28.71 2.66 -8.50
N ASN A 232 29.10 1.80 -9.47
CA ASN A 232 28.92 0.33 -9.36
C ASN A 232 27.46 -0.10 -9.14
N ALA A 233 26.53 0.46 -9.89
CA ALA A 233 25.09 0.24 -9.78
C ALA A 233 24.70 -1.25 -9.76
N ASP A 234 25.24 -2.09 -10.67
CA ASP A 234 24.96 -3.54 -10.71
C ASP A 234 25.44 -4.26 -9.44
N GLN A 235 26.66 -3.95 -8.97
CA GLN A 235 27.16 -4.56 -7.73
C GLN A 235 26.35 -4.11 -6.50
N THR A 236 25.89 -2.86 -6.49
CA THR A 236 25.03 -2.35 -5.42
C THR A 236 23.66 -3.04 -5.43
N ALA A 237 23.05 -3.19 -6.61
CA ALA A 237 21.81 -3.94 -6.77
C ALA A 237 21.94 -5.39 -6.29
N GLN A 238 23.03 -6.07 -6.64
CA GLN A 238 23.31 -7.42 -6.17
C GLN A 238 23.38 -7.50 -4.63
N LYS A 239 24.04 -6.52 -3.99
CA LYS A 239 24.12 -6.45 -2.52
C LYS A 239 22.75 -6.23 -1.88
N VAL A 240 21.90 -5.39 -2.47
CA VAL A 240 20.52 -5.16 -1.98
C VAL A 240 19.73 -6.45 -2.04
N VAL A 241 19.69 -7.14 -3.19
CA VAL A 241 18.95 -8.41 -3.33
C VAL A 241 19.47 -9.47 -2.35
N ALA A 242 20.78 -9.56 -2.17
CA ALA A 242 21.38 -10.50 -1.21
C ALA A 242 21.01 -10.17 0.24
N PHE A 243 20.95 -8.88 0.60
CA PHE A 243 20.53 -8.43 1.91
C PHE A 243 19.04 -8.71 2.15
N GLU A 244 18.19 -8.40 1.19
CA GLU A 244 16.75 -8.70 1.26
C GLU A 244 16.49 -10.21 1.38
N LYS A 245 17.28 -11.06 0.69
CA LYS A 245 17.19 -12.51 0.84
C LYS A 245 17.53 -12.96 2.27
N GLN A 246 18.52 -12.34 2.91
CA GLN A 246 18.82 -12.64 4.32
C GLN A 246 17.66 -12.25 5.23
N LEU A 247 17.09 -11.05 5.05
CA LEU A 247 15.91 -10.62 5.82
C LEU A 247 14.73 -11.57 5.62
N ALA A 248 14.44 -11.91 4.36
CA ALA A 248 13.32 -12.78 4.01
C ALA A 248 13.44 -14.20 4.62
N ASN A 249 14.65 -14.72 4.74
CA ASN A 249 14.88 -16.06 5.32
C ASN A 249 14.50 -16.11 6.82
N ASP A 250 14.60 -14.99 7.52
CA ASP A 250 14.22 -14.90 8.93
C ASP A 250 12.75 -14.50 9.14
N MET A 251 12.02 -14.15 8.07
CA MET A 251 10.61 -13.82 8.13
C MET A 251 9.74 -15.07 8.15
N LEU A 252 8.55 -14.95 8.74
CA LEU A 252 7.50 -15.98 8.61
C LEU A 252 7.16 -16.22 7.14
N THR A 253 6.86 -17.46 6.75
CA THR A 253 6.30 -17.72 5.42
C THR A 253 4.89 -17.11 5.30
N ASN A 254 4.37 -16.98 4.07
CA ASN A 254 3.01 -16.49 3.87
C ASN A 254 1.96 -17.39 4.56
N GLU A 255 2.20 -18.69 4.63
CA GLU A 255 1.35 -19.65 5.35
C GLU A 255 1.42 -19.42 6.86
N GLN A 256 2.62 -19.33 7.42
CA GLN A 256 2.84 -19.04 8.85
C GLN A 256 2.29 -17.68 9.27
N ASN A 257 2.40 -16.67 8.41
CA ASN A 257 1.90 -15.32 8.67
C ASN A 257 0.36 -15.24 8.78
N ARG A 258 -0.36 -16.31 8.41
CA ARG A 258 -1.82 -16.44 8.64
C ARG A 258 -2.15 -16.90 10.06
N ASP A 259 -1.20 -17.51 10.76
CA ASP A 259 -1.39 -17.92 12.15
C ASP A 259 -1.22 -16.73 13.09
N ALA A 260 -2.33 -16.28 13.68
CA ALA A 260 -2.34 -15.18 14.63
C ALA A 260 -1.47 -15.44 15.87
N ASN A 261 -1.28 -16.71 16.27
CA ASN A 261 -0.45 -17.04 17.44
C ASN A 261 1.03 -16.84 17.17
N LEU A 262 1.50 -17.13 15.94
CA LEU A 262 2.89 -16.87 15.56
C LEU A 262 3.19 -15.37 15.51
N ARG A 263 2.17 -14.56 15.25
CA ARG A 263 2.26 -13.09 15.14
C ARG A 263 2.01 -12.35 16.45
N TYR A 264 1.66 -13.04 17.53
CA TYR A 264 1.35 -12.44 18.81
C TYR A 264 2.45 -12.70 19.83
N ASN A 265 3.51 -11.92 19.78
CA ASN A 265 4.67 -12.06 20.66
C ASN A 265 4.86 -10.79 21.50
N PRO A 266 4.12 -10.64 22.63
CA PRO A 266 4.26 -9.46 23.49
C PRO A 266 5.67 -9.44 24.11
N LYS A 267 6.30 -8.27 24.04
CA LYS A 267 7.63 -8.01 24.60
C LYS A 267 7.62 -6.71 25.36
N THR A 268 8.26 -6.71 26.52
CA THR A 268 8.60 -5.48 27.25
C THR A 268 9.80 -4.79 26.62
N MET A 269 9.99 -3.50 26.91
CA MET A 269 11.16 -2.76 26.42
C MET A 269 12.51 -3.36 26.86
N PRO A 270 12.68 -3.86 28.11
CA PRO A 270 13.90 -4.58 28.50
C PRO A 270 14.13 -5.88 27.72
N GLU A 271 13.08 -6.63 27.39
CA GLU A 271 13.20 -7.84 26.57
C GLU A 271 13.61 -7.52 25.14
N LEU A 272 13.06 -6.47 24.54
CA LEU A 272 13.47 -5.99 23.20
C LEU A 272 14.94 -5.58 23.19
N SER A 273 15.42 -4.89 24.20
CA SER A 273 16.83 -4.49 24.30
C SER A 273 17.79 -5.70 24.38
N LYS A 274 17.31 -6.85 24.89
CA LYS A 274 18.10 -8.08 24.89
C LYS A 274 18.12 -8.76 23.51
N LEU A 275 17.03 -8.64 22.76
CA LEU A 275 16.91 -9.25 21.44
C LEU A 275 17.67 -8.43 20.38
N VAL A 276 17.54 -7.10 20.41
CA VAL A 276 18.16 -6.19 19.42
C VAL A 276 19.25 -5.39 20.10
N LYS A 277 20.51 -5.76 19.84
CA LYS A 277 21.68 -5.18 20.52
C LYS A 277 22.28 -3.98 19.78
N ASN A 278 22.16 -3.94 18.46
CA ASN A 278 22.81 -2.93 17.62
C ASN A 278 21.99 -1.64 17.49
N VAL A 279 20.68 -1.71 17.70
CA VAL A 279 19.76 -0.55 17.69
C VAL A 279 19.09 -0.44 19.03
N ASN A 280 19.08 0.77 19.60
CA ASN A 280 18.39 1.04 20.85
C ASN A 280 16.89 1.23 20.59
N LEU A 281 16.13 0.15 20.50
CA LEU A 281 14.70 0.19 20.23
C LEU A 281 13.90 0.99 21.28
N PRO A 282 14.15 0.89 22.61
CA PRO A 282 13.47 1.75 23.58
C PRO A 282 13.65 3.26 23.28
N LYS A 283 14.88 3.67 22.96
CA LYS A 283 15.15 5.06 22.57
C LYS A 283 14.45 5.41 21.26
N TYR A 284 14.50 4.54 20.27
CA TYR A 284 13.81 4.73 18.99
C TYR A 284 12.31 5.00 19.18
N PHE A 285 11.60 4.18 19.98
CA PHE A 285 10.18 4.38 20.26
C PHE A 285 9.90 5.67 21.03
N THR A 286 10.75 5.97 22.03
CA THR A 286 10.62 7.22 22.79
C THR A 286 10.77 8.44 21.90
N ASP A 287 11.79 8.48 21.04
CA ASP A 287 12.06 9.55 20.10
C ASP A 287 10.97 9.68 19.01
N ALA A 288 10.36 8.56 18.63
CA ALA A 288 9.20 8.51 17.74
C ALA A 288 7.87 8.91 18.42
N GLY A 289 7.90 9.24 19.71
CA GLY A 289 6.72 9.65 20.48
C GLY A 289 5.82 8.50 20.94
N VAL A 290 6.28 7.25 20.83
CA VAL A 290 5.53 6.06 21.26
C VAL A 290 5.74 5.83 22.76
N LYS A 291 4.65 5.91 23.53
CA LYS A 291 4.66 5.67 24.97
C LYS A 291 3.97 4.32 25.24
N THR A 292 4.76 3.30 25.46
CA THR A 292 4.26 1.95 25.81
C THR A 292 5.30 1.19 26.63
N ASP A 293 4.85 0.39 27.58
CA ASP A 293 5.72 -0.49 28.38
C ASP A 293 6.00 -1.82 27.68
N LYS A 294 5.13 -2.19 26.75
CA LYS A 294 5.22 -3.41 25.93
C LYS A 294 4.70 -3.17 24.55
N LEU A 295 5.14 -3.97 23.61
CA LEU A 295 4.60 -4.04 22.26
C LEU A 295 4.51 -5.49 21.78
N ILE A 296 3.75 -5.70 20.75
CA ILE A 296 3.59 -7.03 20.13
C ILE A 296 4.51 -7.09 18.92
N VAL A 297 5.50 -7.99 18.98
CA VAL A 297 6.35 -8.30 17.83
C VAL A 297 5.57 -9.24 16.93
N SER A 298 5.27 -8.81 15.73
CA SER A 298 4.46 -9.57 14.79
C SER A 298 5.31 -10.31 13.74
N GLU A 299 6.59 -9.96 13.66
CA GLU A 299 7.56 -10.64 12.80
C GLU A 299 9.00 -10.38 13.24
#